data_665bbe7e5b2ffeb6a6062c924ed1443e
#
_entry.id   665bbe7e5b2ffeb6a6062c924ed1443e
#
_cell.length_a   1.000
_cell.length_b   1.000
_cell.length_c   1.000
_cell.angle_alpha   90.00
_cell.angle_beta   90.00
_cell.angle_gamma   90.00
#
_symmetry.space_group_name_H-M   'P 1'
#
loop_
_entity.id
_entity.type
_entity.pdbx_description
1 polymer ?
#
loop_
_entity_poly.entity_id
_entity_poly.type
_entity_poly.pdbx_seq_one_letter_code
_entity_poly.pdbx_strand_id
1 'polypeptide(L)'
;CRLRARSLPSSSTLEATHIQSAVQRQSNGATYTASILEHLIIQQLTSFYNVNNKNVLLLEGADWNDTYDMARENGGSVCFYNFYANNFLVLSAILKELKKNGSTHITILEEVTMLLDNLPGQQKVDYQSPEVKRAHLKNYFESVEHTVSGKKTSLLIDDIVADLEAKSLHISNHILENEIVTTKEGHRFFNGHYDNVENKIGGEKEDGVMMDLTSQVIPIICNIADKAMSAEVYESIKKILKDDNSPGIRLTSEFKN
;
A
#
# COMPACT_ATOMS: atom_id res chain seq x y z
N CYS A 1 -9.05 7.73 -15.55
CA CYS A 1 -8.20 7.53 -14.38
C CYS A 1 -9.05 7.86 -13.13
N ARG A 2 -9.27 6.91 -12.22
CA ARG A 2 -9.94 7.21 -10.95
C ARG A 2 -8.91 7.84 -10.01
N LEU A 3 -9.01 9.13 -9.78
CA LEU A 3 -8.24 9.86 -8.76
C LEU A 3 -8.83 9.67 -7.35
N ARG A 4 -9.85 8.84 -7.20
CA ARG A 4 -10.59 8.58 -5.96
C ARG A 4 -10.49 7.13 -5.54
N ALA A 5 -9.98 6.88 -4.34
CA ALA A 5 -10.39 5.72 -3.56
C ALA A 5 -11.83 5.97 -3.09
N ARG A 6 -12.71 4.97 -3.20
CA ARG A 6 -14.10 5.08 -2.72
C ARG A 6 -14.09 5.04 -1.19
N SER A 7 -14.37 6.15 -0.54
CA SER A 7 -15.00 6.10 0.77
C SER A 7 -16.48 5.74 0.54
N LEU A 8 -16.89 4.55 0.93
CA LEU A 8 -18.32 4.20 0.99
C LEU A 8 -18.91 4.90 2.22
N PRO A 9 -20.02 5.67 2.08
CA PRO A 9 -20.74 6.17 3.23
C PRO A 9 -21.42 4.99 3.92
N SER A 10 -21.35 4.96 5.25
CA SER A 10 -22.11 4.07 6.11
C SER A 10 -23.61 4.26 5.86
N SER A 11 -24.27 3.17 5.55
CA SER A 11 -25.71 2.82 5.63
C SER A 11 -26.78 3.90 5.41
N SER A 12 -27.74 3.49 4.57
CA SER A 12 -29.12 3.97 4.42
C SER A 12 -29.32 5.25 3.61
N THR A 13 -29.54 5.04 2.38
CA THR A 13 -30.58 5.47 1.46
C THR A 13 -30.07 5.31 0.04
N LEU A 14 -30.56 4.28 -0.65
CA LEU A 14 -30.44 4.12 -2.09
C LEU A 14 -31.34 5.16 -2.77
N GLU A 15 -30.92 6.40 -2.80
CA GLU A 15 -31.34 7.31 -3.86
C GLU A 15 -30.36 7.14 -5.02
N ALA A 16 -30.94 6.98 -6.22
CA ALA A 16 -30.20 6.89 -7.48
C ALA A 16 -29.39 8.16 -7.69
N THR A 17 -28.27 8.28 -6.99
CA THR A 17 -27.32 9.34 -7.17
C THR A 17 -26.57 9.07 -8.47
N HIS A 18 -26.66 10.02 -9.36
CA HIS A 18 -25.92 10.17 -10.61
C HIS A 18 -24.60 9.39 -10.58
N ILE A 19 -24.42 8.49 -11.56
CA ILE A 19 -23.13 7.90 -11.86
C ILE A 19 -22.19 9.08 -12.12
N GLN A 20 -21.44 9.50 -11.10
CA GLN A 20 -20.39 10.49 -11.28
C GLN A 20 -19.44 9.92 -12.32
N SER A 21 -19.27 10.65 -13.42
CA SER A 21 -18.34 10.29 -14.48
C SER A 21 -17.00 9.89 -13.86
N ALA A 22 -16.50 8.70 -14.21
CA ALA A 22 -15.16 8.26 -13.80
C ALA A 22 -14.02 9.11 -14.44
N VAL A 23 -14.39 10.12 -15.20
CA VAL A 23 -13.48 11.02 -15.93
C VAL A 23 -13.28 12.28 -15.13
N GLN A 24 -12.02 12.54 -14.74
CA GLN A 24 -11.65 13.78 -14.07
C GLN A 24 -11.74 14.96 -15.03
N ARG A 25 -12.32 16.06 -14.56
CA ARG A 25 -12.48 17.30 -15.35
C ARG A 25 -11.63 18.43 -14.79
N GLN A 26 -11.17 19.27 -15.69
CA GLN A 26 -10.54 20.55 -15.34
C GLN A 26 -11.60 21.59 -14.96
N SER A 27 -11.21 22.65 -14.26
CA SER A 27 -12.08 23.75 -13.88
C SER A 27 -12.80 24.44 -15.04
N ASN A 28 -12.24 24.36 -16.25
CA ASN A 28 -12.85 24.85 -17.48
C ASN A 28 -13.83 23.86 -18.14
N GLY A 29 -14.12 22.73 -17.51
CA GLY A 29 -15.00 21.68 -18.01
C GLY A 29 -14.36 20.67 -18.97
N ALA A 30 -13.14 20.89 -19.43
CA ALA A 30 -12.43 19.95 -20.30
C ALA A 30 -12.05 18.67 -19.55
N THR A 31 -11.96 17.55 -20.25
CA THR A 31 -11.43 16.30 -19.68
C THR A 31 -9.94 16.45 -19.37
N TYR A 32 -9.55 16.10 -18.16
CA TYR A 32 -8.14 16.04 -17.80
C TYR A 32 -7.49 14.79 -18.41
N THR A 33 -6.31 14.98 -19.03
CA THR A 33 -5.50 13.90 -19.59
C THR A 33 -4.14 13.84 -18.90
N ALA A 34 -3.79 12.68 -18.41
CA ALA A 34 -2.54 12.40 -17.73
C ALA A 34 -1.66 11.44 -18.55
N SER A 35 -0.36 11.42 -18.27
CA SER A 35 0.51 10.34 -18.73
C SER A 35 0.25 9.07 -17.92
N ILE A 36 0.61 7.91 -18.48
CA ILE A 36 0.57 6.63 -17.75
C ILE A 36 1.46 6.72 -16.49
N LEU A 37 2.62 7.33 -16.59
CA LEU A 37 3.55 7.51 -15.47
C LEU A 37 2.93 8.35 -14.35
N GLU A 38 2.26 9.45 -14.67
CA GLU A 38 1.54 10.28 -13.70
C GLU A 38 0.45 9.46 -12.98
N HIS A 39 -0.32 8.67 -13.73
CA HIS A 39 -1.34 7.80 -13.16
C HIS A 39 -0.74 6.78 -12.16
N LEU A 40 0.35 6.13 -12.53
CA LEU A 40 1.03 5.16 -11.65
C LEU A 40 1.57 5.84 -10.38
N ILE A 41 2.17 7.02 -10.51
CA ILE A 41 2.68 7.79 -9.37
C ILE A 41 1.53 8.14 -8.41
N ILE A 42 0.41 8.67 -8.92
CA ILE A 42 -0.76 9.01 -8.08
C ILE A 42 -1.28 7.79 -7.34
N GLN A 43 -1.43 6.66 -8.03
CA GLN A 43 -1.94 5.42 -7.44
C GLN A 43 -1.05 4.94 -6.27
N GLN A 44 0.26 4.96 -6.45
CA GLN A 44 1.19 4.54 -5.39
C GLN A 44 1.21 5.53 -4.22
N LEU A 45 1.24 6.83 -4.50
CA LEU A 45 1.29 7.87 -3.47
C LEU A 45 0.02 7.92 -2.63
N THR A 46 -1.16 7.82 -3.24
CA THR A 46 -2.42 7.80 -2.49
C THR A 46 -2.50 6.59 -1.57
N SER A 47 -2.05 5.42 -2.02
CA SER A 47 -2.00 4.21 -1.20
C SER A 47 -1.00 4.32 -0.04
N PHE A 48 0.12 5.02 -0.22
CA PHE A 48 1.10 5.24 0.85
C PHE A 48 0.51 5.99 2.05
N TYR A 49 -0.39 6.93 1.80
CA TYR A 49 -1.03 7.73 2.84
C TYR A 49 -2.34 7.11 3.35
N ASN A 50 -2.90 6.12 2.65
CA ASN A 50 -4.14 5.44 3.03
C ASN A 50 -3.85 4.25 3.95
N VAL A 51 -3.66 4.53 5.22
CA VAL A 51 -3.26 3.54 6.22
C VAL A 51 -4.26 3.44 7.37
N ASN A 52 -4.31 2.27 8.01
CA ASN A 52 -5.02 2.06 9.28
C ASN A 52 -4.19 2.62 10.47
N ASN A 53 -4.66 2.45 11.72
CA ASN A 53 -3.94 2.95 12.89
C ASN A 53 -2.65 2.15 13.20
N LYS A 54 -2.45 1.00 12.59
CA LYS A 54 -1.18 0.26 12.65
C LYS A 54 -0.17 0.71 11.60
N ASN A 55 -0.48 1.79 10.88
CA ASN A 55 0.37 2.37 9.84
C ASN A 55 0.69 1.42 8.69
N VAL A 56 -0.21 0.52 8.39
CA VAL A 56 -0.18 -0.35 7.21
C VAL A 56 -1.34 -0.03 6.28
N LEU A 57 -1.23 -0.39 5.01
CA LEU A 57 -2.25 -0.14 3.99
C LEU A 57 -3.64 -0.55 4.48
N LEU A 58 -4.59 0.38 4.43
CA LEU A 58 -5.99 0.12 4.79
C LEU A 58 -6.60 -0.87 3.78
N LEU A 59 -7.21 -1.94 4.30
CA LEU A 59 -7.86 -2.99 3.51
C LEU A 59 -9.35 -2.65 3.34
N GLU A 60 -9.66 -1.82 2.34
CA GLU A 60 -11.01 -1.35 2.08
C GLU A 60 -11.89 -2.47 1.47
N GLY A 61 -12.97 -2.83 2.17
CA GLY A 61 -13.92 -3.83 1.69
C GLY A 61 -13.33 -5.23 1.50
N ALA A 62 -12.29 -5.58 2.27
CA ALA A 62 -11.47 -6.78 2.13
C ALA A 62 -10.75 -6.90 0.78
N ASP A 63 -10.91 -5.92 -0.07
CA ASP A 63 -10.23 -5.63 -1.34
C ASP A 63 -9.97 -6.87 -2.22
N TRP A 64 -8.76 -7.43 -2.19
CA TRP A 64 -8.36 -8.57 -3.00
C TRP A 64 -8.67 -9.94 -2.38
N ASN A 65 -9.05 -9.98 -1.09
CA ASN A 65 -9.29 -11.21 -0.36
C ASN A 65 -10.66 -11.23 0.30
N ASP A 66 -11.64 -11.72 -0.44
CA ASP A 66 -13.05 -11.80 -0.02
C ASP A 66 -13.27 -12.65 1.24
N THR A 67 -12.25 -13.42 1.68
CA THR A 67 -12.36 -14.26 2.88
C THR A 67 -12.07 -13.50 4.18
N TYR A 68 -11.58 -12.26 4.11
CA TYR A 68 -11.25 -11.45 5.30
C TYR A 68 -12.37 -10.50 5.70
N ASP A 69 -13.58 -11.03 5.90
CA ASP A 69 -14.72 -10.25 6.38
C ASP A 69 -14.43 -9.51 7.70
N MET A 70 -13.58 -10.08 8.56
CA MET A 70 -13.14 -9.47 9.82
C MET A 70 -12.25 -8.23 9.63
N ALA A 71 -11.83 -7.92 8.41
CA ALA A 71 -10.89 -6.84 8.11
C ALA A 71 -11.48 -5.74 7.20
N ARG A 72 -12.78 -5.80 6.88
CA ARG A 72 -13.40 -4.97 5.82
C ARG A 72 -13.45 -3.47 6.09
N GLU A 73 -13.44 -3.05 7.36
CA GLU A 73 -13.64 -1.64 7.73
C GLU A 73 -12.33 -0.93 8.06
N ASN A 74 -11.58 -1.47 9.05
CA ASN A 74 -10.36 -0.87 9.57
C ASN A 74 -9.16 -1.82 9.47
N GLY A 75 -9.34 -2.96 8.83
CA GLY A 75 -8.27 -3.93 8.65
C GLY A 75 -7.11 -3.38 7.84
N GLY A 76 -5.97 -4.03 7.95
CA GLY A 76 -4.76 -3.64 7.24
C GLY A 76 -4.13 -4.77 6.46
N SER A 77 -3.61 -4.49 5.28
CA SER A 77 -2.85 -5.42 4.46
C SER A 77 -1.35 -5.14 4.51
N VAL A 78 -0.64 -5.87 5.34
CA VAL A 78 0.83 -5.90 5.34
C VAL A 78 1.34 -6.51 4.04
N CYS A 79 0.62 -7.51 3.54
CA CYS A 79 0.92 -8.20 2.30
C CYS A 79 1.02 -7.23 1.13
N PHE A 80 -0.01 -6.41 0.89
CA PHE A 80 0.04 -5.39 -0.17
C PHE A 80 0.97 -4.23 0.16
N TYR A 81 1.19 -3.91 1.43
CA TYR A 81 2.12 -2.87 1.80
C TYR A 81 3.55 -3.19 1.34
N ASN A 82 3.95 -4.49 1.37
CA ASN A 82 5.19 -4.95 0.75
C ASN A 82 5.25 -4.67 -0.77
N PHE A 83 4.16 -4.90 -1.50
CA PHE A 83 4.10 -4.57 -2.93
C PHE A 83 4.29 -3.08 -3.17
N TYR A 84 3.68 -2.21 -2.36
CA TYR A 84 3.83 -0.77 -2.51
C TYR A 84 5.27 -0.32 -2.25
N ALA A 85 5.97 -0.90 -1.26
CA ALA A 85 7.40 -0.63 -1.06
C ALA A 85 8.21 -0.96 -2.32
N ASN A 86 8.00 -2.14 -2.90
CA ASN A 86 8.68 -2.55 -4.13
C ASN A 86 8.27 -1.69 -5.34
N ASN A 87 6.99 -1.35 -5.48
CA ASN A 87 6.50 -0.55 -6.59
C ASN A 87 7.12 0.85 -6.62
N PHE A 88 7.38 1.47 -5.47
CA PHE A 88 8.12 2.72 -5.39
C PHE A 88 9.54 2.57 -5.96
N LEU A 89 10.23 1.46 -5.67
CA LEU A 89 11.55 1.19 -6.23
C LEU A 89 11.50 0.94 -7.75
N VAL A 90 10.46 0.24 -8.22
CA VAL A 90 10.25 0.02 -9.66
C VAL A 90 10.00 1.34 -10.39
N LEU A 91 9.16 2.22 -9.83
CA LEU A 91 8.94 3.55 -10.40
C LEU A 91 10.21 4.40 -10.38
N SER A 92 10.98 4.35 -9.29
CA SER A 92 12.30 5.00 -9.21
C SER A 92 13.25 4.49 -10.31
N ALA A 93 13.27 3.19 -10.56
CA ALA A 93 14.10 2.59 -11.62
C ALA A 93 13.66 3.07 -13.01
N ILE A 94 12.35 3.13 -13.28
CA ILE A 94 11.80 3.67 -14.53
C ILE A 94 12.22 5.14 -14.73
N LEU A 95 12.10 5.95 -13.69
CA LEU A 95 12.50 7.37 -13.73
C LEU A 95 14.00 7.53 -13.97
N LYS A 96 14.83 6.73 -13.30
CA LYS A 96 16.28 6.70 -13.53
C LYS A 96 16.64 6.31 -14.97
N GLU A 97 15.89 5.37 -15.55
CA GLU A 97 16.10 4.97 -16.95
C GLU A 97 15.67 6.08 -17.93
N LEU A 98 14.56 6.77 -17.67
CA LEU A 98 14.17 7.97 -18.44
C LEU A 98 15.27 9.05 -18.38
N LYS A 99 15.90 9.24 -17.21
CA LYS A 99 17.00 10.19 -17.06
C LYS A 99 18.22 9.79 -17.89
N LYS A 100 18.60 8.52 -17.93
CA LYS A 100 19.70 8.02 -18.78
C LYS A 100 19.42 8.26 -20.27
N ASN A 101 18.14 8.21 -20.66
CA ASN A 101 17.69 8.46 -22.02
C ASN A 101 17.49 9.96 -22.34
N GLY A 102 18.00 10.87 -21.49
CA GLY A 102 18.06 12.31 -21.73
C GLY A 102 16.95 13.15 -21.12
N SER A 103 15.97 12.54 -20.43
CA SER A 103 14.91 13.28 -19.74
C SER A 103 15.37 13.67 -18.34
N THR A 104 15.51 14.96 -18.04
CA THR A 104 15.87 15.41 -16.69
C THR A 104 14.66 15.73 -15.81
N HIS A 105 13.50 15.95 -16.43
CA HIS A 105 12.27 16.34 -15.76
C HIS A 105 11.09 15.49 -16.25
N ILE A 106 10.09 15.38 -15.40
CA ILE A 106 8.74 14.95 -15.81
C ILE A 106 7.73 16.06 -15.52
N THR A 107 6.65 16.05 -16.26
CA THR A 107 5.56 17.03 -16.10
C THR A 107 4.33 16.32 -15.56
N ILE A 108 3.82 16.77 -14.42
CA ILE A 108 2.66 16.21 -13.73
C ILE A 108 1.68 17.32 -13.35
N LEU A 109 0.45 16.93 -12.98
CA LEU A 109 -0.56 17.83 -12.44
C LEU A 109 -0.04 18.52 -11.16
N GLU A 110 -0.28 19.83 -11.03
CA GLU A 110 0.21 20.64 -9.90
C GLU A 110 -0.27 20.07 -8.55
N GLU A 111 -1.53 19.66 -8.45
CA GLU A 111 -2.10 19.11 -7.20
C GLU A 111 -1.39 17.82 -6.74
N VAL A 112 -0.81 17.04 -7.65
CA VAL A 112 -0.07 15.81 -7.30
C VAL A 112 1.19 16.11 -6.51
N THR A 113 1.77 17.31 -6.63
CA THR A 113 2.94 17.71 -5.86
C THR A 113 2.70 17.71 -4.35
N MET A 114 1.44 17.84 -3.92
CA MET A 114 1.07 17.70 -2.50
C MET A 114 1.45 16.34 -1.92
N LEU A 115 1.41 15.28 -2.72
CA LEU A 115 1.73 13.92 -2.28
C LEU A 115 3.24 13.61 -2.30
N LEU A 116 4.05 14.51 -2.87
CA LEU A 116 5.51 14.42 -2.96
C LEU A 116 6.15 15.34 -1.91
N ASP A 117 6.04 14.97 -0.65
CA ASP A 117 6.38 15.82 0.50
C ASP A 117 7.89 16.01 0.75
N ASN A 118 8.75 15.24 0.06
CA ASN A 118 10.21 15.43 0.10
C ASN A 118 10.73 16.37 -0.98
N LEU A 119 9.88 16.94 -1.84
CA LEU A 119 10.32 17.94 -2.81
C LEU A 119 10.84 19.20 -2.11
N PRO A 120 11.82 19.92 -2.71
CA PRO A 120 12.28 21.20 -2.18
C PRO A 120 11.14 22.20 -1.95
N GLY A 121 11.05 22.73 -0.73
CA GLY A 121 10.01 23.68 -0.36
C GLY A 121 8.67 23.08 0.11
N GLN A 122 8.50 21.77 0.04
CA GLN A 122 7.34 21.08 0.60
C GLN A 122 7.49 20.85 2.11
N GLN A 123 6.36 20.82 2.81
CA GLN A 123 6.33 20.44 4.22
C GLN A 123 6.38 18.91 4.32
N LYS A 124 7.38 18.39 5.03
CA LYS A 124 7.50 16.95 5.28
C LYS A 124 6.35 16.44 6.14
N VAL A 125 5.82 15.30 5.74
CA VAL A 125 4.80 14.55 6.48
C VAL A 125 5.49 13.64 7.49
N ASP A 126 4.95 13.56 8.70
CA ASP A 126 5.39 12.55 9.67
C ASP A 126 4.84 11.17 9.27
N TYR A 127 5.71 10.35 8.68
CA TYR A 127 5.34 9.00 8.23
C TYR A 127 5.06 8.04 9.38
N GLN A 128 5.47 8.34 10.61
CA GLN A 128 5.19 7.49 11.78
C GLN A 128 3.78 7.71 12.34
N SER A 129 3.11 8.82 11.98
CA SER A 129 1.75 9.10 12.43
C SER A 129 0.71 8.74 11.35
N PRO A 130 -0.09 7.68 11.56
CA PRO A 130 -1.20 7.33 10.67
C PRO A 130 -2.21 8.46 10.50
N GLU A 131 -2.49 9.21 11.57
CA GLU A 131 -3.43 10.33 11.55
C GLU A 131 -2.93 11.44 10.62
N VAL A 132 -1.64 11.78 10.71
CA VAL A 132 -1.02 12.81 9.86
C VAL A 132 -1.03 12.37 8.41
N LYS A 133 -0.72 11.10 8.13
CA LYS A 133 -0.80 10.54 6.77
C LYS A 133 -2.21 10.63 6.21
N ARG A 134 -3.24 10.18 6.95
CA ARG A 134 -4.63 10.25 6.51
C ARG A 134 -5.12 11.69 6.32
N ALA A 135 -4.76 12.60 7.22
CA ALA A 135 -5.10 14.02 7.09
C ALA A 135 -4.48 14.62 5.83
N HIS A 136 -3.22 14.26 5.54
CA HIS A 136 -2.54 14.70 4.32
C HIS A 136 -3.23 14.18 3.05
N LEU A 137 -3.59 12.91 3.03
CA LEU A 137 -4.36 12.32 1.92
C LEU A 137 -5.73 12.97 1.74
N LYS A 138 -6.43 13.26 2.85
CA LYS A 138 -7.71 13.94 2.84
C LYS A 138 -7.60 15.32 2.19
N ASN A 139 -6.59 16.12 2.55
CA ASN A 139 -6.35 17.44 1.96
C ASN A 139 -6.12 17.34 0.44
N TYR A 140 -5.36 16.32 -0.01
CA TYR A 140 -5.20 16.06 -1.44
C TYR A 140 -6.53 15.72 -2.10
N PHE A 141 -7.32 14.81 -1.54
CA PHE A 141 -8.62 14.45 -2.13
C PHE A 141 -9.59 15.63 -2.19
N GLU A 142 -9.64 16.47 -1.16
CA GLU A 142 -10.44 17.70 -1.17
C GLU A 142 -10.02 18.65 -2.29
N SER A 143 -8.72 18.74 -2.58
CA SER A 143 -8.21 19.59 -3.67
C SER A 143 -8.59 19.13 -5.08
N VAL A 144 -8.89 17.83 -5.25
CA VAL A 144 -9.23 17.21 -6.55
C VAL A 144 -10.66 16.65 -6.61
N GLU A 145 -11.49 16.91 -5.60
CA GLU A 145 -12.80 16.27 -5.44
C GLU A 145 -13.73 16.53 -6.64
N HIS A 146 -13.86 17.76 -7.05
CA HIS A 146 -14.80 18.17 -8.10
C HIS A 146 -14.11 18.35 -9.45
N THR A 147 -13.03 19.11 -9.44
CA THR A 147 -12.24 19.42 -10.63
C THR A 147 -10.79 19.55 -10.27
N VAL A 148 -9.90 19.45 -11.27
CA VAL A 148 -8.48 19.76 -11.14
C VAL A 148 -8.17 21.07 -11.86
N SER A 149 -7.11 21.76 -11.48
CA SER A 149 -6.70 23.03 -12.14
C SER A 149 -6.34 22.82 -13.61
N GLY A 150 -5.86 21.64 -13.95
CA GLY A 150 -5.26 21.35 -15.26
C GLY A 150 -3.86 21.94 -15.44
N LYS A 151 -3.36 22.68 -14.46
CA LYS A 151 -2.00 23.21 -14.48
C LYS A 151 -1.01 22.08 -14.29
N LYS A 152 0.06 22.15 -15.05
CA LYS A 152 1.15 21.16 -14.97
C LYS A 152 2.42 21.83 -14.48
N THR A 153 3.13 21.12 -13.61
CA THR A 153 4.43 21.51 -13.11
C THR A 153 5.50 20.54 -13.58
N SER A 154 6.69 21.07 -13.81
CA SER A 154 7.86 20.30 -14.22
C SER A 154 8.74 20.05 -13.01
N LEU A 155 8.99 18.78 -12.70
CA LEU A 155 9.77 18.35 -11.54
C LEU A 155 11.04 17.63 -11.98
N LEU A 156 12.12 17.84 -11.24
CA LEU A 156 13.35 17.07 -11.45
C LEU A 156 13.10 15.60 -11.14
N ILE A 157 13.57 14.73 -12.01
CA ILE A 157 13.48 13.27 -11.80
C ILE A 157 14.17 12.86 -10.50
N ASP A 158 15.32 13.45 -10.17
CA ASP A 158 16.05 13.10 -8.96
C ASP A 158 15.26 13.38 -7.67
N ASP A 159 14.53 14.48 -7.64
CA ASP A 159 13.70 14.84 -6.49
C ASP A 159 12.55 13.85 -6.28
N ILE A 160 11.90 13.46 -7.38
CA ILE A 160 10.83 12.45 -7.34
C ILE A 160 11.38 11.09 -6.92
N VAL A 161 12.51 10.68 -7.48
CA VAL A 161 13.20 9.43 -7.10
C VAL A 161 13.51 9.42 -5.62
N ALA A 162 14.08 10.50 -5.08
CA ALA A 162 14.39 10.61 -3.66
C ALA A 162 13.14 10.49 -2.78
N ASP A 163 12.02 11.09 -3.18
CA ASP A 163 10.73 10.99 -2.47
C ASP A 163 10.19 9.54 -2.46
N LEU A 164 10.15 8.90 -3.63
CA LEU A 164 9.65 7.52 -3.76
C LEU A 164 10.52 6.53 -2.97
N GLU A 165 11.84 6.67 -3.02
CA GLU A 165 12.77 5.80 -2.29
C GLU A 165 12.66 6.00 -0.77
N ALA A 166 12.44 7.23 -0.29
CA ALA A 166 12.20 7.49 1.12
C ALA A 166 10.92 6.81 1.62
N LYS A 167 9.84 6.83 0.83
CA LYS A 167 8.58 6.14 1.14
C LYS A 167 8.74 4.62 1.14
N SER A 168 9.46 4.07 0.16
CA SER A 168 9.80 2.64 0.12
C SER A 168 10.58 2.22 1.36
N LEU A 169 11.60 2.99 1.74
CA LEU A 169 12.42 2.70 2.91
C LEU A 169 11.58 2.75 4.20
N HIS A 170 10.69 3.75 4.34
CA HIS A 170 9.78 3.81 5.49
C HIS A 170 8.91 2.56 5.61
N ILE A 171 8.28 2.11 4.52
CA ILE A 171 7.44 0.90 4.52
C ILE A 171 8.28 -0.32 4.90
N SER A 172 9.44 -0.50 4.27
CA SER A 172 10.31 -1.66 4.52
C SER A 172 10.78 -1.73 5.97
N ASN A 173 11.19 -0.61 6.54
CA ASN A 173 11.59 -0.54 7.96
C ASN A 173 10.41 -0.86 8.87
N HIS A 174 9.23 -0.27 8.60
CA HIS A 174 8.02 -0.54 9.39
C HIS A 174 7.67 -2.03 9.42
N ILE A 175 7.74 -2.71 8.28
CA ILE A 175 7.44 -4.14 8.17
C ILE A 175 8.47 -4.97 8.96
N LEU A 176 9.74 -4.70 8.80
CA LEU A 176 10.80 -5.44 9.49
C LEU A 176 10.78 -5.24 11.00
N GLU A 177 10.40 -4.06 11.47
CA GLU A 177 10.34 -3.72 12.90
C GLU A 177 9.06 -4.24 13.57
N ASN A 178 7.92 -4.23 12.85
CA ASN A 178 6.62 -4.44 13.48
C ASN A 178 5.89 -5.71 13.05
N GLU A 179 6.19 -6.27 11.87
CA GLU A 179 5.34 -7.31 11.29
C GLU A 179 5.96 -8.71 11.33
N ILE A 180 7.10 -8.88 11.95
CA ILE A 180 7.67 -10.21 12.20
C ILE A 180 7.02 -10.80 13.43
N VAL A 181 6.49 -12.01 13.28
CA VAL A 181 5.95 -12.84 14.35
C VAL A 181 6.97 -13.90 14.73
N THR A 182 7.13 -14.15 16.03
CA THR A 182 7.91 -15.27 16.55
C THR A 182 7.01 -16.11 17.46
N THR A 183 6.87 -17.40 17.15
CA THR A 183 6.09 -18.34 17.98
C THR A 183 6.88 -18.82 19.19
N LYS A 184 6.20 -19.46 20.16
CA LYS A 184 6.85 -20.09 21.33
C LYS A 184 7.85 -21.18 20.94
N GLU A 185 7.60 -21.84 19.80
CA GLU A 185 8.51 -22.85 19.24
C GLU A 185 9.68 -22.24 18.46
N GLY A 186 9.75 -20.90 18.34
CA GLY A 186 10.83 -20.19 17.67
C GLY A 186 10.63 -20.03 16.15
N HIS A 187 9.45 -20.37 15.61
CA HIS A 187 9.17 -20.11 14.20
C HIS A 187 8.99 -18.62 13.94
N ARG A 188 9.67 -18.09 12.91
CA ARG A 188 9.62 -16.69 12.54
C ARG A 188 9.00 -16.52 11.14
N PHE A 189 8.04 -15.63 11.03
CA PHE A 189 7.31 -15.35 9.80
C PHE A 189 6.62 -13.98 9.83
N PHE A 190 6.07 -13.53 8.69
CA PHE A 190 5.41 -12.24 8.62
C PHE A 190 3.92 -12.34 8.97
N ASN A 191 3.44 -11.36 9.76
CA ASN A 191 2.01 -11.07 9.82
C ASN A 191 1.56 -10.54 8.45
N GLY A 192 0.45 -11.03 7.94
CA GLY A 192 -0.08 -10.61 6.64
C GLY A 192 -1.13 -9.52 6.73
N HIS A 193 -1.91 -9.52 7.80
CA HIS A 193 -3.11 -8.68 7.90
C HIS A 193 -3.43 -8.30 9.34
N TYR A 194 -4.20 -7.22 9.47
CA TYR A 194 -4.87 -6.80 10.69
C TYR A 194 -6.39 -6.88 10.52
N ASP A 195 -7.09 -7.27 11.57
CA ASP A 195 -8.56 -7.25 11.62
C ASP A 195 -9.12 -5.84 11.88
N ASN A 196 -10.46 -5.70 11.92
CA ASN A 196 -11.15 -4.43 12.15
C ASN A 196 -10.91 -3.82 13.54
N VAL A 197 -10.47 -4.62 14.52
CA VAL A 197 -10.11 -4.18 15.87
C VAL A 197 -8.58 -4.13 16.08
N GLU A 198 -7.85 -4.15 14.96
CA GLU A 198 -6.41 -3.93 14.89
C GLU A 198 -5.54 -5.01 15.53
N ASN A 199 -6.05 -6.25 15.65
CA ASN A 199 -5.24 -7.40 16.01
C ASN A 199 -4.53 -7.97 14.78
N LYS A 200 -3.30 -8.45 14.96
CA LYS A 200 -2.62 -9.25 13.94
C LYS A 200 -3.41 -10.54 13.69
N ILE A 201 -3.71 -10.83 12.43
CA ILE A 201 -4.34 -12.10 12.04
C ILE A 201 -3.31 -13.23 12.13
N GLY A 202 -2.08 -12.99 11.63
CA GLY A 202 -0.98 -13.93 11.75
C GLY A 202 -0.45 -14.04 13.18
N GLY A 203 0.01 -15.24 13.57
CA GLY A 203 0.63 -15.47 14.88
C GLY A 203 0.03 -16.62 15.68
N GLU A 204 0.47 -16.75 16.93
CA GLU A 204 -0.11 -17.74 17.85
C GLU A 204 -1.53 -17.32 18.27
N LYS A 205 -2.43 -18.30 18.22
CA LYS A 205 -3.81 -18.21 18.71
C LYS A 205 -4.04 -19.31 19.73
N GLU A 206 -5.19 -19.30 20.41
CA GLU A 206 -5.53 -20.33 21.39
C GLU A 206 -5.49 -21.75 20.80
N ASP A 207 -5.91 -21.89 19.54
CA ASP A 207 -6.04 -23.17 18.84
C ASP A 207 -4.88 -23.51 17.91
N GLY A 208 -3.79 -22.74 17.92
CA GLY A 208 -2.60 -23.00 17.12
C GLY A 208 -1.98 -21.77 16.49
N VAL A 209 -1.18 -21.97 15.45
CA VAL A 209 -0.50 -20.87 14.75
C VAL A 209 -1.24 -20.53 13.47
N MET A 210 -1.66 -19.27 13.35
CA MET A 210 -2.24 -18.75 12.12
C MET A 210 -1.14 -18.18 11.21
N MET A 211 -1.05 -18.74 10.01
CA MET A 211 -0.15 -18.28 8.95
C MET A 211 -0.87 -18.37 7.60
N ASP A 212 -0.70 -17.40 6.73
CA ASP A 212 -1.03 -17.52 5.31
C ASP A 212 0.24 -17.47 4.45
N LEU A 213 0.25 -18.25 3.37
CA LEU A 213 1.40 -18.41 2.49
C LEU A 213 1.73 -17.14 1.72
N THR A 214 0.71 -16.40 1.27
CA THR A 214 0.87 -15.19 0.46
C THR A 214 1.67 -14.15 1.21
N SER A 215 1.37 -13.96 2.50
CA SER A 215 2.09 -13.03 3.37
C SER A 215 3.56 -13.41 3.62
N GLN A 216 3.93 -14.64 3.35
CA GLN A 216 5.32 -15.09 3.46
C GLN A 216 6.09 -14.92 2.14
N VAL A 217 5.43 -15.19 1.03
CA VAL A 217 6.06 -15.15 -0.30
C VAL A 217 6.32 -13.70 -0.74
N ILE A 218 5.37 -12.79 -0.50
CA ILE A 218 5.46 -11.41 -0.99
C ILE A 218 6.65 -10.64 -0.44
N PRO A 219 6.95 -10.62 0.88
CA PRO A 219 8.15 -9.96 1.39
C PRO A 219 9.46 -10.49 0.80
N ILE A 220 9.50 -11.78 0.43
CA ILE A 220 10.66 -12.40 -0.22
C ILE A 220 10.82 -11.90 -1.65
N ILE A 221 9.76 -11.94 -2.46
CA ILE A 221 9.82 -11.51 -3.87
C ILE A 221 10.00 -9.99 -4.00
N CYS A 222 9.56 -9.22 -3.00
CA CYS A 222 9.77 -7.77 -2.92
C CYS A 222 11.13 -7.37 -2.32
N ASN A 223 12.01 -8.33 -2.01
CA ASN A 223 13.33 -8.10 -1.40
C ASN A 223 13.30 -7.33 -0.07
N ILE A 224 12.21 -7.44 0.70
CA ILE A 224 12.13 -6.91 2.06
C ILE A 224 12.76 -7.88 3.04
N ALA A 225 12.45 -9.18 2.92
CA ALA A 225 13.14 -10.23 3.63
C ALA A 225 14.52 -10.46 3.02
N ASP A 226 15.57 -10.32 3.81
CA ASP A 226 16.91 -10.71 3.42
C ASP A 226 17.06 -12.24 3.30
N LYS A 227 18.24 -12.72 2.90
CA LYS A 227 18.49 -14.14 2.71
C LYS A 227 18.32 -14.95 4.01
N ALA A 228 18.71 -14.40 5.16
CA ALA A 228 18.60 -15.08 6.46
C ALA A 228 17.13 -15.19 6.87
N MET A 229 16.38 -14.08 6.82
CA MET A 229 14.95 -14.07 7.11
C MET A 229 14.16 -14.95 6.15
N SER A 230 14.50 -14.94 4.87
CA SER A 230 13.87 -15.82 3.86
C SER A 230 14.04 -17.29 4.18
N ALA A 231 15.21 -17.69 4.70
CA ALA A 231 15.45 -19.07 5.14
C ALA A 231 14.62 -19.44 6.38
N GLU A 232 14.53 -18.54 7.37
CA GLU A 232 13.69 -18.74 8.57
C GLU A 232 12.21 -18.87 8.22
N VAL A 233 11.71 -17.99 7.35
CA VAL A 233 10.34 -18.03 6.84
C VAL A 233 10.06 -19.32 6.09
N TYR A 234 10.98 -19.78 5.25
CA TYR A 234 10.83 -21.04 4.52
C TYR A 234 10.73 -22.25 5.48
N GLU A 235 11.57 -22.31 6.51
CA GLU A 235 11.47 -23.38 7.53
C GLU A 235 10.14 -23.29 8.31
N SER A 236 9.66 -22.10 8.61
CA SER A 236 8.36 -21.88 9.25
C SER A 236 7.19 -22.35 8.35
N ILE A 237 7.23 -22.06 7.05
CA ILE A 237 6.25 -22.55 6.07
C ILE A 237 6.21 -24.08 6.06
N LYS A 238 7.36 -24.73 6.03
CA LYS A 238 7.46 -26.20 6.03
C LYS A 238 6.86 -26.82 7.29
N LYS A 239 6.96 -26.14 8.42
CA LYS A 239 6.45 -26.65 9.70
C LYS A 239 4.96 -26.39 9.89
N ILE A 240 4.47 -25.23 9.44
CA ILE A 240 3.12 -24.76 9.76
C ILE A 240 2.14 -25.05 8.61
N LEU A 241 2.57 -24.89 7.35
CA LEU A 241 1.68 -24.99 6.18
C LEU A 241 1.83 -26.29 5.39
N LYS A 242 2.89 -27.07 5.59
CA LYS A 242 3.02 -28.35 4.88
C LYS A 242 2.02 -29.37 5.45
N ASP A 243 1.34 -30.06 4.57
CA ASP A 243 0.51 -31.21 4.90
C ASP A 243 1.24 -32.50 4.45
N ASP A 244 1.55 -33.37 5.41
CA ASP A 244 2.24 -34.62 5.11
C ASP A 244 1.39 -35.62 4.30
N ASN A 245 0.07 -35.42 4.27
CA ASN A 245 -0.87 -36.22 3.48
C ASN A 245 -1.12 -35.64 2.09
N SER A 246 -0.51 -34.51 1.74
CA SER A 246 -0.65 -33.82 0.47
C SER A 246 0.72 -33.42 -0.08
N PRO A 247 0.93 -33.51 -1.41
CA PRO A 247 2.18 -33.04 -2.03
C PRO A 247 2.33 -31.52 -2.02
N GLY A 248 1.29 -30.77 -1.60
CA GLY A 248 1.23 -29.31 -1.65
C GLY A 248 1.60 -28.62 -0.33
N ILE A 249 1.68 -27.30 -0.41
CA ILE A 249 1.72 -26.38 0.74
C ILE A 249 0.32 -25.75 0.83
N ARG A 250 -0.25 -25.70 2.04
CA ARG A 250 -1.54 -25.07 2.28
C ARG A 250 -1.43 -23.55 2.06
N LEU A 251 -2.51 -22.94 1.57
CA LEU A 251 -2.58 -21.49 1.43
C LEU A 251 -2.65 -20.82 2.81
N THR A 252 -3.35 -21.45 3.74
CA THR A 252 -3.47 -21.01 5.13
C THR A 252 -3.32 -22.20 6.08
N SER A 253 -2.87 -21.95 7.31
CA SER A 253 -2.95 -22.94 8.39
C SER A 253 -4.41 -23.28 8.70
N GLU A 254 -4.65 -24.42 9.35
CA GLU A 254 -6.01 -24.80 9.75
C GLU A 254 -6.55 -23.80 10.78
N PHE A 255 -7.73 -23.26 10.47
CA PHE A 255 -8.58 -22.65 11.50
C PHE A 255 -9.35 -23.77 12.18
N LYS A 256 -9.18 -23.90 13.47
CA LYS A 256 -10.14 -24.63 14.29
C LYS A 256 -11.17 -23.59 14.74
N ASN A 257 -12.37 -23.70 14.20
CA ASN A 257 -13.53 -22.91 14.63
C ASN A 257 -13.91 -23.27 16.06
#